data_66b72e73062d9f5d3e86447f37741f08
#
_entry.id   66b72e73062d9f5d3e86447f37741f08
#
_cell.length_a   1.000
_cell.length_b   1.000
_cell.length_c   1.000
_cell.angle_alpha   90.00
_cell.angle_beta   90.00
_cell.angle_gamma   90.00
#
_symmetry.space_group_name_H-M   'P 1'
#
loop_
_entity.id
_entity.type
_entity.pdbx_description
1 polymer ?
#
loop_
_entity_poly.entity_id
_entity_poly.type
_entity_poly.pdbx_seq_one_letter_code
_entity_poly.pdbx_strand_id
1 'polypeptide(L)'
;MVDQFARTQVQFGPDGMQRLYQARVAVFGVGGVGGYAVEALVRSGVGTLDLIDDDKVCLTNLNRQIIATYETMGEYKVDAFARRIASINPEAVVHPRRIFFGPQTADQFDFRQYDYVIDAIDTVSAKVELAVRAQEAGVPIISSMGAGNKLDPTAFEVTDLYKTSVCPLARAMRTLCRKRGIRQLKVVYSREQPTTGAAPAAGRLDTDREGPGKRQSPGSNAFV
;
A
#
# COMPACT_ATOMS: atom_id res chain seq x y z
N MET A 1 24.16 -22.94 -5.94
CA MET A 1 24.25 -22.41 -4.57
C MET A 1 22.83 -22.23 -4.08
N VAL A 2 22.48 -22.68 -2.88
CA VAL A 2 21.12 -22.46 -2.33
C VAL A 2 21.08 -21.00 -1.85
N ASP A 3 20.17 -20.20 -2.40
CA ASP A 3 19.93 -18.81 -2.00
C ASP A 3 18.64 -18.66 -1.19
N GLN A 4 18.36 -17.45 -0.73
CA GLN A 4 17.18 -17.12 0.08
C GLN A 4 15.86 -17.34 -0.66
N PHE A 5 15.86 -17.41 -1.99
CA PHE A 5 14.68 -17.58 -2.84
C PHE A 5 14.46 -19.01 -3.33
N ALA A 6 15.29 -19.97 -2.90
CA ALA A 6 15.21 -21.35 -3.38
C ALA A 6 13.80 -21.95 -3.25
N ARG A 7 13.06 -21.65 -2.17
CA ARG A 7 11.68 -22.14 -1.99
C ARG A 7 10.68 -21.44 -2.91
N THR A 8 10.86 -20.16 -3.18
CA THR A 8 10.06 -19.39 -4.16
C THR A 8 10.29 -19.93 -5.57
N GLN A 9 11.54 -20.27 -5.88
CA GLN A 9 11.90 -20.87 -7.17
C GLN A 9 11.24 -22.22 -7.43
N VAL A 10 10.98 -23.01 -6.39
CA VAL A 10 10.22 -24.28 -6.54
C VAL A 10 8.81 -24.03 -7.11
N GLN A 11 8.19 -22.91 -6.75
CA GLN A 11 6.84 -22.56 -7.22
C GLN A 11 6.82 -21.90 -8.60
N PHE A 12 7.73 -20.95 -8.84
CA PHE A 12 7.69 -20.12 -10.03
C PHE A 12 8.65 -20.57 -11.13
N GLY A 13 9.57 -21.46 -10.83
CA GLY A 13 10.62 -21.90 -11.74
C GLY A 13 11.67 -20.80 -12.00
N PRO A 14 12.75 -21.13 -12.75
CA PRO A 14 13.82 -20.17 -13.06
C PRO A 14 13.32 -18.94 -13.82
N ASP A 15 12.45 -19.11 -14.81
CA ASP A 15 11.91 -18.01 -15.64
C ASP A 15 11.01 -17.08 -14.83
N GLY A 16 10.23 -17.65 -13.89
CA GLY A 16 9.41 -16.86 -12.97
C GLY A 16 10.25 -16.03 -12.02
N MET A 17 11.33 -16.61 -11.48
CA MET A 17 12.28 -15.88 -10.64
C MET A 17 13.02 -14.78 -11.41
N GLN A 18 13.44 -15.05 -12.65
CA GLN A 18 14.07 -14.02 -13.48
C GLN A 18 13.15 -12.82 -13.72
N ARG A 19 11.87 -13.06 -13.94
CA ARG A 19 10.87 -11.95 -14.05
C ARG A 19 10.72 -11.17 -12.75
N LEU A 20 10.73 -11.84 -11.59
CA LEU A 20 10.68 -11.16 -10.30
C LEU A 20 11.93 -10.31 -10.05
N TYR A 21 13.11 -10.83 -10.33
CA TYR A 21 14.36 -10.09 -10.17
C TYR A 21 14.45 -8.84 -11.06
N GLN A 22 13.83 -8.88 -12.23
CA GLN A 22 13.79 -7.75 -13.16
C GLN A 22 12.63 -6.78 -12.89
N ALA A 23 11.62 -7.21 -12.15
CA ALA A 23 10.43 -6.41 -11.91
C ALA A 23 10.70 -5.17 -11.07
N ARG A 24 10.07 -4.06 -11.48
CA ARG A 24 10.03 -2.80 -10.74
C ARG A 24 8.60 -2.50 -10.28
N VAL A 25 8.38 -2.52 -8.98
CA VAL A 25 7.06 -2.32 -8.38
C VAL A 25 7.03 -1.03 -7.58
N ALA A 26 6.04 -0.18 -7.85
CA ALA A 26 5.79 1.02 -7.06
C ALA A 26 4.72 0.76 -6.01
N VAL A 27 5.01 1.11 -4.75
CA VAL A 27 4.09 1.00 -3.62
C VAL A 27 3.80 2.38 -3.09
N PHE A 28 2.57 2.83 -3.31
CA PHE A 28 2.07 4.11 -2.83
C PHE A 28 1.35 3.91 -1.49
N GLY A 29 1.93 4.47 -0.43
CA GLY A 29 1.54 4.25 0.95
C GLY A 29 2.20 3.00 1.55
N VAL A 30 3.11 3.17 2.48
CA VAL A 30 3.82 2.06 3.17
C VAL A 30 3.40 1.95 4.64
N GLY A 31 2.11 2.15 4.88
CA GLY A 31 1.47 2.00 6.19
C GLY A 31 1.12 0.55 6.54
N GLY A 32 -0.04 0.37 7.21
CA GLY A 32 -0.49 -0.94 7.72
C GLY A 32 -0.82 -1.97 6.63
N VAL A 33 -1.15 -1.55 5.40
CA VAL A 33 -1.39 -2.46 4.27
C VAL A 33 -0.17 -2.53 3.37
N GLY A 34 0.30 -1.37 2.87
CA GLY A 34 1.42 -1.33 1.93
C GLY A 34 2.72 -1.86 2.52
N GLY A 35 2.94 -1.68 3.83
CA GLY A 35 4.12 -2.22 4.50
C GLY A 35 4.23 -3.75 4.43
N TYR A 36 3.14 -4.46 4.65
CA TYR A 36 3.11 -5.93 4.50
C TYR A 36 3.23 -6.35 3.03
N ALA A 37 2.69 -5.57 2.09
CA ALA A 37 2.90 -5.83 0.67
C ALA A 37 4.38 -5.68 0.29
N VAL A 38 5.08 -4.63 0.76
CA VAL A 38 6.53 -4.45 0.58
C VAL A 38 7.30 -5.64 1.13
N GLU A 39 6.97 -6.07 2.36
CA GLU A 39 7.60 -7.24 2.99
C GLU A 39 7.45 -8.50 2.13
N ALA A 40 6.25 -8.76 1.63
CA ALA A 40 5.97 -9.92 0.77
C ALA A 40 6.72 -9.85 -0.56
N LEU A 41 6.76 -8.68 -1.21
CA LEU A 41 7.44 -8.47 -2.49
C LEU A 41 8.95 -8.71 -2.39
N VAL A 42 9.60 -8.12 -1.38
CA VAL A 42 11.04 -8.26 -1.21
C VAL A 42 11.43 -9.70 -0.88
N ARG A 43 10.62 -10.41 -0.07
CA ARG A 43 10.83 -11.84 0.25
C ARG A 43 10.54 -12.77 -0.91
N SER A 44 9.76 -12.31 -1.90
CA SER A 44 9.51 -13.06 -3.14
C SER A 44 10.58 -12.83 -4.21
N GLY A 45 11.49 -11.89 -4.02
CA GLY A 45 12.59 -11.62 -4.95
C GLY A 45 12.33 -10.51 -5.97
N VAL A 46 11.36 -9.61 -5.71
CA VAL A 46 11.20 -8.42 -6.55
C VAL A 46 12.47 -7.57 -6.50
N GLY A 47 13.03 -7.27 -7.68
CA GLY A 47 14.35 -6.65 -7.78
C GLY A 47 14.38 -5.16 -7.53
N THR A 48 13.31 -4.42 -7.88
CA THR A 48 13.26 -2.96 -7.67
C THR A 48 11.95 -2.53 -7.03
N LEU A 49 12.04 -1.72 -5.98
CA LEU A 49 10.90 -1.19 -5.24
C LEU A 49 10.97 0.32 -5.14
N ASP A 50 9.97 1.00 -5.68
CA ASP A 50 9.74 2.43 -5.41
C ASP A 50 8.74 2.56 -4.26
N LEU A 51 9.16 3.19 -3.16
CA LEU A 51 8.35 3.35 -1.95
C LEU A 51 7.95 4.82 -1.80
N ILE A 52 6.66 5.10 -1.84
CA ILE A 52 6.12 6.46 -1.83
C ILE A 52 5.26 6.67 -0.58
N ASP A 53 5.75 7.49 0.35
CA ASP A 53 5.05 7.87 1.58
C ASP A 53 5.76 9.09 2.18
N ASP A 54 5.04 10.09 2.68
CA ASP A 54 5.59 11.30 3.30
C ASP A 54 5.57 11.25 4.83
N ASP A 55 4.98 10.21 5.42
CA ASP A 55 4.81 10.10 6.86
C ASP A 55 6.09 9.60 7.54
N LYS A 56 6.19 9.97 8.82
CA LYS A 56 7.12 9.39 9.77
C LYS A 56 6.45 8.31 10.61
N VAL A 57 7.27 7.43 11.17
CA VAL A 57 6.82 6.44 12.15
C VAL A 57 6.42 7.16 13.43
N CYS A 58 5.22 6.90 13.92
CA CYS A 58 4.70 7.44 15.18
C CYS A 58 4.20 6.32 16.11
N LEU A 59 4.01 6.65 17.38
CA LEU A 59 3.64 5.69 18.42
C LEU A 59 2.37 4.90 18.09
N THR A 60 1.38 5.56 17.50
CA THR A 60 0.09 4.94 17.14
C THR A 60 0.19 4.01 15.94
N ASN A 61 1.33 3.92 15.27
CA ASN A 61 1.57 2.99 14.17
C ASN A 61 1.99 1.59 14.66
N LEU A 62 2.54 1.48 15.89
CA LEU A 62 3.09 0.24 16.42
C LEU A 62 2.10 -0.92 16.45
N ASN A 63 0.82 -0.63 16.56
CA ASN A 63 -0.23 -1.66 16.63
C ASN A 63 -0.46 -2.42 15.31
N ARG A 64 -0.04 -1.88 14.15
CA ARG A 64 -0.40 -2.45 12.85
C ARG A 64 0.61 -2.27 11.72
N GLN A 65 1.63 -1.42 11.87
CA GLN A 65 2.61 -1.19 10.81
C GLN A 65 3.89 -1.95 11.10
N ILE A 66 4.26 -2.89 10.22
CA ILE A 66 5.41 -3.77 10.41
C ILE A 66 6.74 -3.03 10.59
N ILE A 67 6.85 -1.82 10.00
CA ILE A 67 8.06 -1.00 10.10
C ILE A 67 8.12 -0.19 11.39
N ALA A 68 6.96 -0.05 12.09
CA ALA A 68 6.89 0.74 13.30
C ALA A 68 7.40 -0.06 14.51
N THR A 69 8.52 0.35 15.05
CA THR A 69 9.14 -0.14 16.27
C THR A 69 9.60 1.04 17.12
N TYR A 70 9.94 0.83 18.38
CA TYR A 70 10.53 1.89 19.22
C TYR A 70 11.84 2.43 18.63
N GLU A 71 12.59 1.61 17.89
CA GLU A 71 13.85 2.00 17.26
C GLU A 71 13.65 2.90 16.04
N THR A 72 12.53 2.76 15.34
CA THR A 72 12.24 3.50 14.10
C THR A 72 11.39 4.76 14.32
N MET A 73 11.02 5.04 15.57
CA MET A 73 10.22 6.22 15.91
C MET A 73 10.83 7.52 15.39
N GLY A 74 10.00 8.33 14.72
CA GLY A 74 10.39 9.63 14.16
C GLY A 74 11.13 9.56 12.81
N GLU A 75 11.51 8.38 12.33
CA GLU A 75 12.09 8.21 11.01
C GLU A 75 11.03 8.28 9.91
N TYR A 76 11.41 8.67 8.69
CA TYR A 76 10.51 8.52 7.55
C TYR A 76 10.28 7.04 7.28
N LYS A 77 9.02 6.65 7.06
CA LYS A 77 8.65 5.24 6.83
C LYS A 77 9.41 4.63 5.66
N VAL A 78 9.55 5.37 4.57
CA VAL A 78 10.25 4.88 3.37
C VAL A 78 11.73 4.61 3.62
N ASP A 79 12.40 5.36 4.51
CA ASP A 79 13.82 5.15 4.84
C ASP A 79 14.00 3.96 5.76
N ALA A 80 13.11 3.84 6.77
CA ALA A 80 13.10 2.67 7.64
C ALA A 80 12.86 1.38 6.83
N PHE A 81 11.96 1.42 5.83
CA PHE A 81 11.78 0.30 4.90
C PHE A 81 12.98 0.03 4.02
N ALA A 82 13.67 1.05 3.49
CA ALA A 82 14.88 0.84 2.70
C ALA A 82 15.94 0.05 3.49
N ARG A 83 16.15 0.40 4.76
CA ARG A 83 17.05 -0.34 5.67
C ARG A 83 16.58 -1.78 5.92
N ARG A 84 15.27 -1.96 6.16
CA ARG A 84 14.67 -3.26 6.37
C ARG A 84 14.81 -4.15 5.13
N ILE A 85 14.55 -3.62 3.94
CA ILE A 85 14.70 -4.34 2.68
C ILE A 85 16.14 -4.80 2.49
N ALA A 86 17.12 -3.93 2.73
CA ALA A 86 18.53 -4.28 2.64
C ALA A 86 18.93 -5.43 3.59
N SER A 87 18.25 -5.56 4.75
CA SER A 87 18.47 -6.67 5.68
C SER A 87 17.83 -8.00 5.24
N ILE A 88 16.87 -7.96 4.29
CA ILE A 88 16.16 -9.13 3.77
C ILE A 88 16.74 -9.55 2.43
N ASN A 89 16.91 -8.60 1.52
CA ASN A 89 17.44 -8.79 0.18
C ASN A 89 18.42 -7.63 -0.15
N PRO A 90 19.71 -7.78 0.11
CA PRO A 90 20.70 -6.73 -0.14
C PRO A 90 20.86 -6.38 -1.63
N GLU A 91 20.44 -7.27 -2.54
CA GLU A 91 20.51 -7.03 -3.99
C GLU A 91 19.33 -6.21 -4.52
N ALA A 92 18.27 -6.01 -3.72
CA ALA A 92 17.12 -5.23 -4.13
C ALA A 92 17.44 -3.74 -4.23
N VAL A 93 17.07 -3.13 -5.35
CA VAL A 93 17.17 -1.68 -5.55
C VAL A 93 15.95 -1.00 -4.95
N VAL A 94 16.16 -0.03 -4.06
CA VAL A 94 15.07 0.69 -3.38
C VAL A 94 15.17 2.18 -3.68
N HIS A 95 14.06 2.76 -4.13
CA HIS A 95 13.88 4.19 -4.35
C HIS A 95 12.92 4.78 -3.31
N PRO A 96 13.40 5.22 -2.13
CA PRO A 96 12.55 5.86 -1.13
C PRO A 96 12.18 7.28 -1.56
N ARG A 97 10.88 7.56 -1.64
CA ARG A 97 10.30 8.85 -2.02
C ARG A 97 9.51 9.43 -0.85
N ARG A 98 10.07 10.41 -0.14
CA ARG A 98 9.44 11.12 0.98
C ARG A 98 8.48 12.17 0.44
N ILE A 99 7.43 11.76 -0.25
CA ILE A 99 6.50 12.64 -0.93
C ILE A 99 5.06 12.15 -0.76
N PHE A 100 4.16 13.07 -0.46
CA PHE A 100 2.72 12.83 -0.53
C PHE A 100 2.31 12.71 -2.00
N PHE A 101 1.74 11.57 -2.38
CA PHE A 101 1.17 11.42 -3.71
C PHE A 101 -0.25 11.97 -3.77
N GLY A 102 -0.49 12.80 -4.77
CA GLY A 102 -1.80 13.38 -5.06
C GLY A 102 -1.82 14.06 -6.42
N PRO A 103 -2.95 14.64 -6.85
CA PRO A 103 -3.06 15.29 -8.15
C PRO A 103 -1.98 16.34 -8.43
N GLN A 104 -1.50 17.04 -7.39
CA GLN A 104 -0.49 18.10 -7.53
C GLN A 104 0.94 17.58 -7.69
N THR A 105 1.19 16.34 -7.32
CA THR A 105 2.51 15.71 -7.36
C THR A 105 2.61 14.58 -8.38
N ALA A 106 1.47 14.19 -8.98
CA ALA A 106 1.40 13.03 -9.88
C ALA A 106 2.34 13.14 -11.09
N ASP A 107 2.58 14.35 -11.60
CA ASP A 107 3.46 14.59 -12.75
C ASP A 107 4.96 14.37 -12.43
N GLN A 108 5.30 14.17 -11.15
CA GLN A 108 6.67 13.82 -10.75
C GLN A 108 6.98 12.31 -10.92
N PHE A 109 5.99 11.53 -11.36
CA PHE A 109 6.11 10.08 -11.51
C PHE A 109 5.87 9.66 -12.95
N ASP A 110 6.85 9.00 -13.56
CA ASP A 110 6.66 8.32 -14.84
C ASP A 110 6.21 6.88 -14.62
N PHE A 111 4.91 6.65 -14.71
CA PHE A 111 4.30 5.34 -14.46
C PHE A 111 4.78 4.25 -15.43
N ARG A 112 5.24 4.62 -16.62
CA ARG A 112 5.74 3.66 -17.63
C ARG A 112 7.00 2.91 -17.20
N GLN A 113 7.66 3.37 -16.12
CA GLN A 113 8.83 2.69 -15.54
C GLN A 113 8.45 1.50 -14.65
N TYR A 114 7.17 1.34 -14.29
CA TYR A 114 6.72 0.33 -13.36
C TYR A 114 6.09 -0.85 -14.09
N ASP A 115 6.42 -2.06 -13.66
CA ASP A 115 5.74 -3.28 -14.11
C ASP A 115 4.43 -3.50 -13.36
N TYR A 116 4.32 -2.95 -12.15
CA TYR A 116 3.12 -3.04 -11.32
C TYR A 116 3.03 -1.88 -10.33
N VAL A 117 1.79 -1.45 -10.04
CA VAL A 117 1.50 -0.43 -9.03
C VAL A 117 0.64 -1.01 -7.92
N ILE A 118 1.03 -0.77 -6.66
CA ILE A 118 0.24 -1.08 -5.47
C ILE A 118 -0.22 0.22 -4.84
N ASP A 119 -1.53 0.40 -4.78
CA ASP A 119 -2.18 1.53 -4.14
C ASP A 119 -2.66 1.12 -2.74
N ALA A 120 -1.94 1.58 -1.72
CA ALA A 120 -2.27 1.41 -0.31
C ALA A 120 -2.43 2.75 0.43
N ILE A 121 -2.73 3.82 -0.31
CA ILE A 121 -3.00 5.16 0.25
C ILE A 121 -4.42 5.18 0.85
N ASP A 122 -4.66 6.06 1.81
CA ASP A 122 -5.99 6.26 2.43
C ASP A 122 -6.78 7.45 1.83
N THR A 123 -6.12 8.34 1.08
CA THR A 123 -6.71 9.54 0.51
C THR A 123 -7.42 9.25 -0.81
N VAL A 124 -8.74 9.45 -0.85
CA VAL A 124 -9.60 9.09 -2.00
C VAL A 124 -9.18 9.78 -3.30
N SER A 125 -8.86 11.07 -3.27
CA SER A 125 -8.43 11.82 -4.46
C SER A 125 -7.12 11.28 -5.04
N ALA A 126 -6.18 10.90 -4.19
CA ALA A 126 -4.93 10.29 -4.59
C ALA A 126 -5.15 8.90 -5.21
N LYS A 127 -6.01 8.07 -4.62
CA LYS A 127 -6.36 6.74 -5.17
C LYS A 127 -6.97 6.84 -6.58
N VAL A 128 -7.86 7.81 -6.79
CA VAL A 128 -8.45 8.05 -8.12
C VAL A 128 -7.37 8.48 -9.10
N GLU A 129 -6.48 9.38 -8.70
CA GLU A 129 -5.38 9.84 -9.56
C GLU A 129 -4.42 8.69 -9.90
N LEU A 130 -4.08 7.82 -8.94
CA LEU A 130 -3.29 6.60 -9.20
C LEU A 130 -3.93 5.71 -10.24
N ALA A 131 -5.25 5.46 -10.12
CA ALA A 131 -5.97 4.63 -11.08
C ALA A 131 -5.97 5.25 -12.49
N VAL A 132 -6.10 6.57 -12.59
CA VAL A 132 -6.03 7.30 -13.87
C VAL A 132 -4.64 7.17 -14.48
N ARG A 133 -3.59 7.50 -13.73
CA ARG A 133 -2.21 7.48 -14.23
C ARG A 133 -1.75 6.08 -14.63
N ALA A 134 -2.10 5.07 -13.84
CA ALA A 134 -1.80 3.68 -14.20
C ALA A 134 -2.52 3.25 -15.48
N GLN A 135 -3.80 3.62 -15.64
CA GLN A 135 -4.56 3.33 -16.87
C GLN A 135 -3.96 4.04 -18.09
N GLU A 136 -3.63 5.33 -17.98
CA GLU A 136 -3.02 6.12 -19.08
C GLU A 136 -1.66 5.57 -19.49
N ALA A 137 -0.87 5.06 -18.54
CA ALA A 137 0.42 4.44 -18.79
C ALA A 137 0.32 2.97 -19.23
N GLY A 138 -0.86 2.35 -19.17
CA GLY A 138 -1.05 0.92 -19.45
C GLY A 138 -0.43 -0.02 -18.42
N VAL A 139 -0.17 0.47 -17.19
CA VAL A 139 0.47 -0.30 -16.13
C VAL A 139 -0.57 -0.96 -15.24
N PRO A 140 -0.43 -2.27 -14.94
CA PRO A 140 -1.34 -2.94 -14.02
C PRO A 140 -1.26 -2.37 -12.61
N ILE A 141 -2.44 -2.22 -11.99
CA ILE A 141 -2.57 -1.68 -10.63
C ILE A 141 -3.51 -2.55 -9.80
N ILE A 142 -3.21 -2.68 -8.50
CA ILE A 142 -4.14 -3.17 -7.48
C ILE A 142 -4.31 -2.10 -6.40
N SER A 143 -5.56 -1.81 -6.05
CA SER A 143 -5.89 -0.80 -5.05
C SER A 143 -6.52 -1.43 -3.82
N SER A 144 -5.94 -1.21 -2.65
CA SER A 144 -6.55 -1.63 -1.38
C SER A 144 -7.68 -0.69 -1.01
N MET A 145 -8.85 -1.26 -0.72
CA MET A 145 -9.98 -0.52 -0.16
C MET A 145 -9.84 -0.40 1.35
N GLY A 146 -10.88 0.08 2.04
CA GLY A 146 -10.83 0.28 3.48
C GLY A 146 -10.66 -1.03 4.26
N ALA A 147 -9.53 -1.16 4.95
CA ALA A 147 -9.23 -2.27 5.88
C ALA A 147 -9.52 -1.90 7.35
N GLY A 148 -9.81 -0.63 7.65
CA GLY A 148 -10.15 -0.17 8.99
C GLY A 148 -11.50 -0.67 9.48
N ASN A 149 -11.63 -0.90 10.80
CA ASN A 149 -12.84 -1.38 11.46
C ASN A 149 -13.33 -2.74 10.93
N LYS A 150 -12.39 -3.62 10.61
CA LYS A 150 -12.60 -5.00 10.16
C LYS A 150 -11.92 -5.94 11.14
N LEU A 151 -12.57 -7.05 11.43
CA LEU A 151 -12.10 -8.06 12.39
C LEU A 151 -11.92 -9.44 11.76
N ASP A 152 -12.60 -9.69 10.64
CA ASP A 152 -12.54 -10.97 9.94
C ASP A 152 -11.58 -10.89 8.73
N PRO A 153 -10.35 -11.42 8.85
CA PRO A 153 -9.40 -11.44 7.74
C PRO A 153 -9.85 -12.36 6.59
N THR A 154 -10.73 -13.34 6.86
CA THR A 154 -11.22 -14.27 5.84
C THR A 154 -12.26 -13.64 4.90
N ALA A 155 -12.81 -12.48 5.28
CA ALA A 155 -13.77 -11.74 4.47
C ALA A 155 -13.09 -10.86 3.39
N PHE A 156 -11.75 -10.80 3.33
CA PHE A 156 -11.05 -10.09 2.28
C PHE A 156 -11.02 -10.90 0.98
N GLU A 157 -11.25 -10.20 -0.12
CA GLU A 157 -11.18 -10.80 -1.46
C GLU A 157 -10.57 -9.84 -2.49
N VAL A 158 -10.02 -10.41 -3.56
CA VAL A 158 -9.55 -9.68 -4.73
C VAL A 158 -10.63 -9.73 -5.81
N THR A 159 -11.07 -8.57 -6.28
CA THR A 159 -12.11 -8.47 -7.30
C THR A 159 -11.97 -7.19 -8.12
N ASP A 160 -12.90 -6.95 -9.05
CA ASP A 160 -13.03 -5.65 -9.70
C ASP A 160 -13.80 -4.67 -8.81
N LEU A 161 -13.40 -3.40 -8.82
CA LEU A 161 -14.04 -2.32 -8.04
C LEU A 161 -15.55 -2.29 -8.21
N TYR A 162 -16.06 -2.53 -9.42
CA TYR A 162 -17.50 -2.45 -9.73
C TYR A 162 -18.29 -3.67 -9.27
N LYS A 163 -17.61 -4.73 -8.82
CA LYS A 163 -18.21 -5.92 -8.21
C LYS A 163 -18.22 -5.87 -6.67
N THR A 164 -17.62 -4.81 -6.07
CA THR A 164 -17.54 -4.67 -4.62
C THR A 164 -18.89 -4.30 -3.99
N SER A 165 -19.07 -4.70 -2.74
CA SER A 165 -20.27 -4.39 -1.91
C SER A 165 -19.83 -3.78 -0.57
N VAL A 166 -20.78 -3.41 0.27
CA VAL A 166 -20.70 -2.94 1.67
C VAL A 166 -19.62 -1.88 2.00
N CYS A 167 -18.44 -1.92 1.40
CA CYS A 167 -17.31 -1.03 1.73
C CYS A 167 -17.61 0.44 1.34
N PRO A 168 -17.62 1.39 2.29
CA PRO A 168 -17.89 2.81 2.00
C PRO A 168 -16.84 3.44 1.07
N LEU A 169 -15.55 3.11 1.25
CA LEU A 169 -14.48 3.60 0.40
C LEU A 169 -14.65 3.11 -1.05
N ALA A 170 -14.94 1.81 -1.23
CA ALA A 170 -15.18 1.27 -2.56
C ALA A 170 -16.40 1.93 -3.25
N ARG A 171 -17.44 2.29 -2.49
CA ARG A 171 -18.59 3.05 -3.02
C ARG A 171 -18.17 4.42 -3.54
N ALA A 172 -17.37 5.16 -2.77
CA ALA A 172 -16.85 6.46 -3.18
C ALA A 172 -15.95 6.33 -4.42
N MET A 173 -15.04 5.34 -4.41
CA MET A 173 -14.15 5.05 -5.54
C MET A 173 -14.93 4.71 -6.81
N ARG A 174 -15.96 3.86 -6.76
CA ARG A 174 -16.82 3.55 -7.93
C ARG A 174 -17.40 4.80 -8.58
N THR A 175 -17.88 5.73 -7.75
CA THR A 175 -18.49 6.99 -8.25
C THR A 175 -17.45 7.87 -8.93
N LEU A 176 -16.30 8.05 -8.29
CA LEU A 176 -15.26 8.96 -8.78
C LEU A 176 -14.49 8.37 -9.98
N CYS A 177 -14.15 7.09 -9.93
CA CYS A 177 -13.49 6.40 -11.03
C CYS A 177 -14.34 6.40 -12.28
N ARG A 178 -15.67 6.18 -12.16
CA ARG A 178 -16.59 6.25 -13.30
C ARG A 178 -16.59 7.63 -13.96
N LYS A 179 -16.56 8.72 -13.15
CA LYS A 179 -16.47 10.10 -13.67
C LYS A 179 -15.17 10.38 -14.42
N ARG A 180 -14.09 9.67 -14.06
CA ARG A 180 -12.76 9.79 -14.67
C ARG A 180 -12.53 8.76 -15.80
N GLY A 181 -13.57 8.03 -16.22
CA GLY A 181 -13.48 7.07 -17.33
C GLY A 181 -12.81 5.72 -16.99
N ILE A 182 -12.55 5.45 -15.71
CA ILE A 182 -12.02 4.16 -15.25
C ILE A 182 -13.16 3.13 -15.27
N ARG A 183 -13.03 2.13 -16.13
CA ARG A 183 -14.06 1.08 -16.31
C ARG A 183 -13.76 -0.20 -15.56
N GLN A 184 -12.52 -0.40 -15.17
CA GLN A 184 -12.03 -1.57 -14.44
C GLN A 184 -10.92 -1.16 -13.50
N LEU A 185 -10.94 -1.69 -12.29
CA LEU A 185 -9.85 -1.52 -11.31
C LEU A 185 -9.81 -2.74 -10.41
N LYS A 186 -8.69 -3.45 -10.40
CA LYS A 186 -8.46 -4.55 -9.47
C LYS A 186 -8.33 -4.00 -8.07
N VAL A 187 -9.08 -4.56 -7.11
CA VAL A 187 -9.08 -4.11 -5.73
C VAL A 187 -9.02 -5.28 -4.76
N VAL A 188 -8.45 -5.01 -3.57
CA VAL A 188 -8.63 -5.84 -2.37
C VAL A 188 -9.64 -5.13 -1.48
N TYR A 189 -10.69 -5.82 -1.05
CA TYR A 189 -11.67 -5.26 -0.12
C TYR A 189 -12.26 -6.35 0.77
N SER A 190 -12.83 -5.97 1.90
CA SER A 190 -13.55 -6.90 2.79
C SER A 190 -15.06 -6.79 2.58
N ARG A 191 -15.75 -7.93 2.55
CA ARG A 191 -17.22 -8.03 2.55
C ARG A 191 -17.82 -7.82 3.93
N GLU A 192 -17.00 -7.74 4.96
CA GLU A 192 -17.44 -7.45 6.31
C GLU A 192 -18.03 -6.05 6.42
N GLN A 193 -19.14 -5.91 7.13
CA GLN A 193 -19.66 -4.59 7.52
C GLN A 193 -18.65 -3.93 8.48
N PRO A 194 -18.26 -2.66 8.25
CA PRO A 194 -17.40 -1.97 9.20
C PRO A 194 -18.04 -1.94 10.59
N THR A 195 -17.31 -2.38 11.61
CA THR A 195 -17.78 -2.23 12.98
C THR A 195 -17.89 -0.75 13.34
N THR A 196 -18.99 -0.35 13.97
CA THR A 196 -19.05 0.93 14.67
C THR A 196 -18.17 0.79 15.90
N GLY A 197 -16.90 1.22 15.80
CA GLY A 197 -15.99 1.17 16.94
C GLY A 197 -16.59 1.86 18.16
N ALA A 198 -16.24 1.41 19.35
CA ALA A 198 -16.52 2.17 20.58
C ALA A 198 -16.02 3.61 20.38
N ALA A 199 -16.84 4.59 20.75
CA ALA A 199 -16.41 5.99 20.70
C ALA A 199 -15.04 6.08 21.39
N PRO A 200 -14.04 6.75 20.79
CA PRO A 200 -12.76 6.90 21.44
C PRO A 200 -13.00 7.51 22.82
N ALA A 201 -12.45 6.87 23.86
CA ALA A 201 -12.41 7.48 25.19
C ALA A 201 -11.85 8.88 24.98
N ALA A 202 -12.54 9.90 25.51
CA ALA A 202 -12.16 11.31 25.31
C ALA A 202 -10.73 11.54 25.81
N GLY A 203 -9.75 11.50 24.91
CA GLY A 203 -8.35 11.64 25.22
C GLY A 203 -7.48 11.34 23.99
N ARG A 204 -6.99 12.40 23.37
CA ARG A 204 -5.84 12.47 22.47
C ARG A 204 -5.58 11.23 21.58
N LEU A 205 -6.23 11.19 20.43
CA LEU A 205 -5.76 10.43 19.29
C LEU A 205 -5.00 11.38 18.36
N ASP A 206 -3.70 11.14 18.22
CA ASP A 206 -2.77 11.75 17.27
C ASP A 206 -2.75 13.28 17.18
N THR A 207 -1.90 13.91 17.98
CA THR A 207 -1.41 15.28 17.77
C THR A 207 -0.24 15.33 16.76
N ASP A 208 0.25 14.19 16.27
CA ASP A 208 1.48 14.11 15.48
C ASP A 208 1.27 14.22 13.96
N ARG A 209 0.05 14.50 13.51
CA ARG A 209 -0.23 14.78 12.09
C ARG A 209 -0.43 16.27 11.87
N GLU A 210 0.66 17.01 11.80
CA GLU A 210 0.65 18.40 11.36
C GLU A 210 0.56 18.47 9.83
N GLY A 211 -0.54 18.97 9.31
CA GLY A 211 -0.74 19.27 7.90
C GLY A 211 -2.20 19.60 7.58
N PRO A 212 -2.49 20.67 6.79
CA PRO A 212 -3.86 21.01 6.43
C PRO A 212 -4.47 19.93 5.54
N GLY A 213 -5.55 19.29 6.01
CA GLY A 213 -6.39 18.36 5.24
C GLY A 213 -6.27 16.88 5.57
N LYS A 214 -5.38 16.45 6.47
CA LYS A 214 -5.30 15.05 6.89
C LYS A 214 -6.40 14.74 7.91
N ARG A 215 -7.45 14.00 7.50
CA ARG A 215 -8.45 13.44 8.42
C ARG A 215 -7.81 12.31 9.23
N GLN A 216 -8.11 12.25 10.53
CA GLN A 216 -7.80 11.08 11.35
C GLN A 216 -8.53 9.86 10.75
N SER A 217 -7.79 8.94 10.17
CA SER A 217 -8.35 7.65 9.77
C SER A 217 -8.44 6.76 11.01
N PRO A 218 -9.58 6.09 11.25
CA PRO A 218 -9.60 5.05 12.27
C PRO A 218 -8.58 3.99 11.91
N GLY A 219 -7.67 3.69 12.85
CA GLY A 219 -6.67 2.65 12.67
C GLY A 219 -7.35 1.32 12.32
N SER A 220 -6.76 0.56 11.41
CA SER A 220 -7.17 -0.83 11.20
C SER A 220 -6.69 -1.65 12.39
N ASN A 221 -7.61 -2.35 13.07
CA ASN A 221 -7.29 -3.37 14.07
C ASN A 221 -7.34 -4.78 13.47
N ALA A 222 -7.53 -4.90 12.17
CA ALA A 222 -7.44 -6.18 11.50
C ALA A 222 -5.96 -6.60 11.46
N PHE A 223 -5.61 -7.55 12.30
CA PHE A 223 -4.38 -8.32 12.14
C PHE A 223 -4.61 -9.29 10.98
N VAL A 224 -3.89 -9.10 9.91
CA VAL A 224 -3.81 -10.06 8.83
C VAL A 224 -2.56 -10.88 9.03
#